data_cae67ee29188dd09b8679c78856cb0e5
#
_entry.id   cae67ee29188dd09b8679c78856cb0e5
#
_cell.length_a   1.000
_cell.length_b   1.000
_cell.length_c   1.000
_cell.angle_alpha   90.00
_cell.angle_beta   90.00
_cell.angle_gamma   90.00
#
_symmetry.space_group_name_H-M   'P 1'
#
loop_
_entity.id
_entity.type
_entity.pdbx_description
1 polymer ?
#
loop_
_entity_poly.entity_id
_entity_poly.type
_entity_poly.pdbx_seq_one_letter_code
_entity_poly.pdbx_strand_id
1 'polypeptide(L)'
;MNEAFLAAGDYVDRTPEIEAFAEKHARGGDARERAVSLYYAVRDGIRYNPFLDFSKSSAFRASEVLAKGEGFCVGKAALLASCARADGIPARVGLADVKNHLTTPRLLEKMGTDLFVYHGYVELLLEGKWVKATPAFNRALCEKFRVRPLEFDGREDSVFHEFDEDNRRHMEYLRDHGTFEDIPVERIQQTFREIYSDFYEMKEDAAKESFG
;
A
#
# COMPACT_ATOMS: atom_id res chain seq x y z
N MET A 1 15.25 -20.14 -4.41
CA MET A 1 14.15 -19.94 -3.43
C MET A 1 13.47 -18.56 -3.51
N ASN A 2 14.08 -17.55 -4.13
CA ASN A 2 13.45 -16.20 -4.23
C ASN A 2 12.87 -15.88 -5.61
N GLU A 3 12.87 -16.84 -6.54
CA GLU A 3 12.38 -16.63 -7.92
C GLU A 3 10.89 -16.26 -7.98
N ALA A 4 10.06 -16.87 -7.12
CA ALA A 4 8.65 -16.55 -7.02
C ALA A 4 8.39 -15.06 -6.65
N PHE A 5 9.30 -14.50 -5.83
CA PHE A 5 9.22 -13.10 -5.41
C PHE A 5 9.88 -12.10 -6.39
N LEU A 6 10.31 -12.58 -7.56
CA LEU A 6 10.74 -11.79 -8.72
C LEU A 6 9.76 -11.91 -9.88
N ALA A 7 8.89 -12.93 -9.85
CA ALA A 7 7.93 -13.18 -10.91
C ALA A 7 6.77 -12.17 -10.86
N ALA A 8 6.19 -11.89 -12.04
CA ALA A 8 4.94 -11.16 -12.12
C ALA A 8 3.75 -12.04 -11.68
N GLY A 9 2.76 -11.42 -11.04
CA GLY A 9 1.47 -12.01 -10.72
C GLY A 9 0.35 -11.35 -11.53
N ASP A 10 -0.89 -11.63 -11.14
CA ASP A 10 -2.06 -11.02 -11.76
C ASP A 10 -2.28 -9.57 -11.27
N TYR A 11 -1.88 -9.27 -10.03
CA TYR A 11 -2.06 -7.97 -9.38
C TYR A 11 -0.74 -7.29 -9.07
N VAL A 12 0.28 -8.04 -8.67
CA VAL A 12 1.68 -7.60 -8.68
C VAL A 12 2.21 -7.81 -10.09
N ASP A 13 1.55 -7.17 -11.05
CA ASP A 13 1.77 -7.35 -12.48
C ASP A 13 3.01 -6.59 -12.97
N ARG A 14 3.46 -6.94 -14.17
CA ARG A 14 4.63 -6.35 -14.79
C ARG A 14 4.29 -5.92 -16.21
N THR A 15 4.21 -4.61 -16.42
CA THR A 15 3.94 -3.98 -17.72
C THR A 15 5.10 -3.08 -18.12
N PRO A 16 5.20 -2.70 -19.42
CA PRO A 16 6.22 -1.74 -19.86
C PRO A 16 6.20 -0.41 -19.09
N GLU A 17 5.02 0.05 -18.65
CA GLU A 17 4.86 1.29 -17.88
C GLU A 17 5.43 1.12 -16.46
N ILE A 18 5.24 -0.04 -15.83
CA ILE A 18 5.85 -0.35 -14.52
C ILE A 18 7.37 -0.45 -14.65
N GLU A 19 7.88 -1.10 -15.70
CA GLU A 19 9.32 -1.20 -15.97
C GLU A 19 9.93 0.19 -16.17
N ALA A 20 9.28 1.04 -16.99
CA ALA A 20 9.72 2.42 -17.23
C ALA A 20 9.67 3.28 -15.95
N PHE A 21 8.63 3.10 -15.12
CA PHE A 21 8.53 3.78 -13.82
C PHE A 21 9.65 3.32 -12.88
N ALA A 22 9.89 2.01 -12.78
CA ALA A 22 10.97 1.47 -11.95
C ALA A 22 12.35 1.96 -12.43
N GLU A 23 12.66 1.88 -13.72
CA GLU A 23 13.91 2.38 -14.30
C GLU A 23 14.11 3.88 -14.02
N LYS A 24 13.06 4.68 -14.15
CA LYS A 24 13.11 6.11 -13.89
C LYS A 24 13.38 6.43 -12.43
N HIS A 25 12.83 5.65 -11.50
CA HIS A 25 12.79 5.99 -10.08
C HIS A 25 13.71 5.13 -9.19
N ALA A 26 14.24 4.00 -9.65
CA ALA A 26 15.23 3.20 -8.93
C ALA A 26 16.60 3.90 -8.95
N ARG A 27 16.80 4.86 -8.06
CA ARG A 27 18.02 5.65 -7.96
C ARG A 27 18.90 5.10 -6.84
N GLY A 28 20.22 5.00 -7.09
CA GLY A 28 21.21 4.54 -6.14
C GLY A 28 22.16 3.50 -6.73
N GLY A 29 23.26 3.23 -6.01
CA GLY A 29 24.32 2.33 -6.45
C GLY A 29 24.05 0.86 -6.07
N ASP A 30 23.27 0.63 -5.03
CA ASP A 30 22.95 -0.72 -4.55
C ASP A 30 21.42 -0.98 -4.50
N ALA A 31 21.04 -2.23 -4.28
CA ALA A 31 19.63 -2.63 -4.26
C ALA A 31 18.84 -1.93 -3.14
N ARG A 32 19.45 -1.66 -1.99
CA ARG A 32 18.82 -0.98 -0.87
C ARG A 32 18.53 0.48 -1.21
N GLU A 33 19.49 1.21 -1.76
CA GLU A 33 19.29 2.60 -2.17
C GLU A 33 18.21 2.72 -3.24
N ARG A 34 18.19 1.79 -4.21
CA ARG A 34 17.15 1.76 -5.24
C ARG A 34 15.76 1.44 -4.66
N ALA A 35 15.68 0.49 -3.72
CA ALA A 35 14.43 0.17 -3.01
C ALA A 35 13.89 1.37 -2.23
N VAL A 36 14.75 2.11 -1.53
CA VAL A 36 14.39 3.33 -0.80
C VAL A 36 13.88 4.39 -1.78
N SER A 37 14.55 4.59 -2.91
CA SER A 37 14.11 5.53 -3.94
C SER A 37 12.75 5.16 -4.53
N LEU A 38 12.51 3.88 -4.83
CA LEU A 38 11.22 3.36 -5.30
C LEU A 38 10.12 3.54 -4.25
N TYR A 39 10.43 3.28 -2.98
CA TYR A 39 9.48 3.50 -1.88
C TYR A 39 8.93 4.94 -1.89
N TYR A 40 9.83 5.94 -1.92
CA TYR A 40 9.42 7.34 -1.92
C TYR A 40 8.69 7.74 -3.21
N ALA A 41 9.09 7.19 -4.36
CA ALA A 41 8.41 7.43 -5.62
C ALA A 41 6.95 6.94 -5.58
N VAL A 42 6.70 5.75 -5.03
CA VAL A 42 5.35 5.21 -4.88
C VAL A 42 4.59 5.90 -3.76
N ARG A 43 5.23 6.13 -2.58
CA ARG A 43 4.56 6.77 -1.45
C ARG A 43 4.02 8.14 -1.82
N ASP A 44 4.86 8.97 -2.44
CA ASP A 44 4.55 10.40 -2.68
C ASP A 44 4.02 10.67 -4.09
N GLY A 45 4.40 9.86 -5.08
CA GLY A 45 3.96 10.03 -6.47
C GLY A 45 2.57 9.47 -6.74
N ILE A 46 2.05 8.57 -5.88
CA ILE A 46 0.73 7.96 -6.01
C ILE A 46 -0.16 8.45 -4.87
N ARG A 47 -1.24 9.13 -5.19
CA ARG A 47 -2.18 9.66 -4.21
C ARG A 47 -2.88 8.54 -3.45
N TYR A 48 -2.99 8.65 -2.13
CA TYR A 48 -3.80 7.72 -1.35
C TYR A 48 -5.29 8.03 -1.51
N ASN A 49 -6.07 7.02 -1.89
CA ASN A 49 -7.52 7.12 -2.00
C ASN A 49 -8.19 5.90 -1.35
N PRO A 50 -8.86 6.05 -0.18
CA PRO A 50 -9.59 4.97 0.48
C PRO A 50 -10.99 4.74 -0.08
N PHE A 51 -11.48 5.56 -1.02
CA PHE A 51 -12.85 5.53 -1.56
C PHE A 51 -12.92 4.92 -2.98
N LEU A 52 -12.10 3.91 -3.25
CA LEU A 52 -12.12 3.20 -4.51
C LEU A 52 -13.27 2.18 -4.55
N ASP A 53 -13.69 1.82 -5.76
CA ASP A 53 -14.63 0.71 -5.96
C ASP A 53 -13.90 -0.64 -5.77
N PHE A 54 -13.93 -1.17 -4.55
CA PHE A 54 -13.29 -2.44 -4.21
C PHE A 54 -13.99 -3.67 -4.80
N SER A 55 -15.17 -3.50 -5.44
CA SER A 55 -15.79 -4.59 -6.22
C SER A 55 -15.00 -4.91 -7.50
N LYS A 56 -14.20 -3.95 -7.96
CA LYS A 56 -13.35 -4.09 -9.14
C LYS A 56 -11.95 -4.53 -8.74
N SER A 57 -11.50 -5.63 -9.31
CA SER A 57 -10.14 -6.14 -9.12
C SER A 57 -9.06 -5.14 -9.57
N SER A 58 -9.40 -4.23 -10.48
CA SER A 58 -8.50 -3.15 -10.93
C SER A 58 -8.03 -2.20 -9.80
N ALA A 59 -8.77 -2.10 -8.68
CA ALA A 59 -8.34 -1.31 -7.53
C ALA A 59 -7.08 -1.90 -6.84
N PHE A 60 -6.83 -3.18 -7.04
CA PHE A 60 -5.74 -3.94 -6.43
C PHE A 60 -4.52 -4.11 -7.35
N ARG A 61 -4.66 -3.85 -8.66
CA ARG A 61 -3.64 -4.13 -9.67
C ARG A 61 -2.63 -2.98 -9.78
N ALA A 62 -1.35 -3.32 -9.76
CA ALA A 62 -0.26 -2.35 -9.76
C ALA A 62 -0.26 -1.41 -10.99
N SER A 63 -0.43 -1.97 -12.20
CA SER A 63 -0.49 -1.18 -13.43
C SER A 63 -1.66 -0.19 -13.47
N GLU A 64 -2.83 -0.59 -12.93
CA GLU A 64 -3.99 0.29 -12.83
C GLU A 64 -3.80 1.43 -11.81
N VAL A 65 -3.15 1.12 -10.67
CA VAL A 65 -2.77 2.12 -9.67
C VAL A 65 -1.80 3.14 -10.27
N LEU A 66 -0.79 2.68 -11.01
CA LEU A 66 0.16 3.55 -11.71
C LEU A 66 -0.55 4.43 -12.74
N ALA A 67 -1.39 3.84 -13.60
CA ALA A 67 -2.10 4.57 -14.65
C ALA A 67 -3.04 5.66 -14.11
N LYS A 68 -3.69 5.39 -12.96
CA LYS A 68 -4.61 6.34 -12.31
C LYS A 68 -3.89 7.38 -11.44
N GLY A 69 -2.64 7.14 -11.06
CA GLY A 69 -1.90 7.97 -10.11
C GLY A 69 -2.50 7.97 -8.70
N GLU A 70 -3.37 7.02 -8.39
CA GLU A 70 -4.00 6.87 -7.08
C GLU A 70 -4.23 5.40 -6.71
N GLY A 71 -4.26 5.12 -5.42
CA GLY A 71 -4.50 3.79 -4.88
C GLY A 71 -4.70 3.80 -3.36
N PHE A 72 -5.27 2.73 -2.84
CA PHE A 72 -5.31 2.48 -1.39
C PHE A 72 -4.11 1.64 -0.95
N CYS A 73 -4.00 1.30 0.34
CA CYS A 73 -2.83 0.64 0.90
C CYS A 73 -2.39 -0.62 0.14
N VAL A 74 -3.33 -1.53 -0.19
CA VAL A 74 -3.00 -2.78 -0.91
C VAL A 74 -2.56 -2.52 -2.35
N GLY A 75 -3.25 -1.65 -3.08
CA GLY A 75 -2.89 -1.31 -4.46
C GLY A 75 -1.52 -0.60 -4.55
N LYS A 76 -1.21 0.29 -3.60
CA LYS A 76 0.12 0.93 -3.52
C LYS A 76 1.21 -0.05 -3.10
N ALA A 77 0.90 -1.02 -2.23
CA ALA A 77 1.80 -2.11 -1.90
C ALA A 77 2.08 -3.01 -3.12
N ALA A 78 1.04 -3.35 -3.90
CA ALA A 78 1.21 -4.08 -5.16
C ALA A 78 2.14 -3.33 -6.13
N LEU A 79 1.95 -2.03 -6.29
CA LEU A 79 2.80 -1.21 -7.17
C LEU A 79 4.26 -1.16 -6.70
N LEU A 80 4.51 -0.98 -5.40
CA LEU A 80 5.88 -1.00 -4.88
C LEU A 80 6.53 -2.37 -5.09
N ALA A 81 5.81 -3.47 -4.83
CA ALA A 81 6.30 -4.82 -5.06
C ALA A 81 6.61 -5.06 -6.55
N SER A 82 5.73 -4.60 -7.46
CA SER A 82 5.93 -4.70 -8.91
C SER A 82 7.17 -3.94 -9.37
N CYS A 83 7.35 -2.70 -8.92
CA CYS A 83 8.52 -1.88 -9.25
C CYS A 83 9.82 -2.50 -8.70
N ALA A 84 9.81 -3.03 -7.47
CA ALA A 84 10.95 -3.70 -6.87
C ALA A 84 11.33 -4.95 -7.67
N ARG A 85 10.36 -5.80 -8.04
CA ARG A 85 10.58 -6.98 -8.87
C ARG A 85 11.11 -6.64 -10.25
N ALA A 86 10.60 -5.56 -10.87
CA ALA A 86 11.10 -5.07 -12.16
C ALA A 86 12.57 -4.65 -12.09
N ASP A 87 13.00 -4.09 -10.96
CA ASP A 87 14.40 -3.71 -10.66
C ASP A 87 15.28 -4.89 -10.15
N GLY A 88 14.74 -6.13 -10.13
CA GLY A 88 15.46 -7.32 -9.67
C GLY A 88 15.55 -7.47 -8.15
N ILE A 89 14.76 -6.75 -7.38
CA ILE A 89 14.65 -6.84 -5.93
C ILE A 89 13.51 -7.78 -5.55
N PRO A 90 13.75 -8.93 -4.90
CA PRO A 90 12.68 -9.80 -4.46
C PRO A 90 11.74 -9.08 -3.50
N ALA A 91 10.44 -9.14 -3.79
CA ALA A 91 9.40 -8.46 -3.02
C ALA A 91 8.17 -9.34 -2.84
N ARG A 92 7.52 -9.24 -1.68
CA ARG A 92 6.25 -9.91 -1.38
C ARG A 92 5.30 -8.97 -0.66
N VAL A 93 4.01 -9.12 -0.90
CA VAL A 93 3.00 -8.26 -0.26
C VAL A 93 2.59 -8.87 1.06
N GLY A 94 2.63 -8.07 2.11
CA GLY A 94 2.13 -8.43 3.43
C GLY A 94 0.77 -7.77 3.70
N LEU A 95 -0.07 -8.45 4.48
CA LEU A 95 -1.41 -8.00 4.84
C LEU A 95 -1.62 -8.12 6.35
N ALA A 96 -2.19 -7.08 6.95
CA ALA A 96 -2.46 -7.06 8.38
C ALA A 96 -3.76 -6.33 8.71
N ASP A 97 -4.39 -6.69 9.83
CA ASP A 97 -5.50 -5.92 10.38
C ASP A 97 -4.93 -4.86 11.33
N VAL A 98 -5.35 -3.63 11.13
CA VAL A 98 -4.93 -2.50 11.96
C VAL A 98 -6.15 -1.71 12.44
N LYS A 99 -6.11 -1.22 13.66
CA LYS A 99 -7.07 -0.26 14.19
C LYS A 99 -6.53 1.14 13.98
N ASN A 100 -7.33 2.01 13.36
CA ASN A 100 -6.96 3.41 13.13
C ASN A 100 -7.76 4.32 14.09
N HIS A 101 -7.11 4.77 15.15
CA HIS A 101 -7.71 5.61 16.18
C HIS A 101 -7.97 7.07 15.72
N LEU A 102 -7.41 7.49 14.58
CA LEU A 102 -7.57 8.81 14.00
C LEU A 102 -8.35 8.78 12.67
N THR A 103 -9.17 7.74 12.47
CA THR A 103 -10.07 7.65 11.32
C THR A 103 -10.97 8.89 11.26
N THR A 104 -11.08 9.51 10.09
CA THR A 104 -11.95 10.68 9.93
C THR A 104 -13.41 10.30 10.18
N PRO A 105 -14.24 11.20 10.76
CA PRO A 105 -15.67 10.92 11.01
C PRO A 105 -16.40 10.40 9.78
N ARG A 106 -16.09 10.95 8.61
CA ARG A 106 -16.66 10.54 7.34
C ARG A 106 -16.28 9.12 6.93
N LEU A 107 -14.98 8.76 7.07
CA LEU A 107 -14.51 7.41 6.74
C LEU A 107 -15.06 6.40 7.73
N LEU A 108 -15.13 6.77 9.03
CA LEU A 108 -15.73 5.95 10.07
C LEU A 108 -17.23 5.69 9.82
N GLU A 109 -17.98 6.73 9.44
CA GLU A 109 -19.40 6.59 9.07
C GLU A 109 -19.59 5.63 7.90
N LYS A 110 -18.75 5.75 6.86
CA LYS A 110 -18.80 4.90 5.68
C LYS A 110 -18.36 3.45 5.92
N MET A 111 -17.36 3.25 6.73
CA MET A 111 -16.85 1.91 7.05
C MET A 111 -17.66 1.22 8.16
N GLY A 112 -18.36 1.97 9.01
CA GLY A 112 -19.04 1.46 10.19
C GLY A 112 -18.09 0.97 11.30
N THR A 113 -16.78 1.12 11.11
CA THR A 113 -15.74 0.62 12.03
C THR A 113 -14.43 1.38 11.87
N ASP A 114 -13.60 1.41 12.91
CA ASP A 114 -12.23 1.90 12.91
C ASP A 114 -11.20 0.80 12.60
N LEU A 115 -11.69 -0.43 12.31
CA LEU A 115 -10.88 -1.58 11.92
C LEU A 115 -10.61 -1.56 10.41
N PHE A 116 -9.34 -1.55 10.04
CA PHE A 116 -8.87 -1.68 8.66
C PHE A 116 -8.32 -3.10 8.47
N VAL A 117 -9.15 -3.98 7.90
CA VAL A 117 -8.73 -5.34 7.56
C VAL A 117 -7.87 -5.34 6.30
N TYR A 118 -6.89 -6.22 6.27
CA TYR A 118 -5.95 -6.36 5.14
C TYR A 118 -5.22 -5.06 4.77
N HIS A 119 -4.75 -4.28 5.76
CA HIS A 119 -3.85 -3.17 5.48
C HIS A 119 -2.58 -3.70 4.81
N GLY A 120 -2.26 -3.16 3.60
CA GLY A 120 -1.18 -3.65 2.76
C GLY A 120 0.16 -3.02 3.12
N TYR A 121 1.20 -3.87 3.17
CA TYR A 121 2.61 -3.49 3.22
C TYR A 121 3.43 -4.36 2.26
N VAL A 122 4.69 -4.05 2.08
CA VAL A 122 5.63 -4.84 1.25
C VAL A 122 6.78 -5.30 2.12
N GLU A 123 7.26 -6.51 1.91
CA GLU A 123 8.59 -6.94 2.36
C GLU A 123 9.52 -6.99 1.17
N LEU A 124 10.67 -6.35 1.30
CA LEU A 124 11.74 -6.28 0.33
C LEU A 124 12.95 -7.05 0.85
N LEU A 125 13.54 -7.92 0.03
CA LEU A 125 14.75 -8.65 0.40
C LEU A 125 15.98 -7.77 0.13
N LEU A 126 16.49 -7.16 1.19
CA LEU A 126 17.63 -6.23 1.15
C LEU A 126 18.75 -6.74 2.04
N GLU A 127 19.98 -6.83 1.49
CA GLU A 127 21.17 -7.28 2.24
C GLU A 127 20.94 -8.63 2.97
N GLY A 128 20.12 -9.52 2.40
CA GLY A 128 19.80 -10.84 2.96
C GLY A 128 18.70 -10.86 4.03
N LYS A 129 18.09 -9.72 4.35
CA LYS A 129 17.00 -9.55 5.32
C LYS A 129 15.71 -9.10 4.61
N TRP A 130 14.57 -9.65 5.01
CA TRP A 130 13.26 -9.10 4.64
C TRP A 130 12.97 -7.88 5.48
N VAL A 131 12.77 -6.73 4.84
CA VAL A 131 12.49 -5.44 5.49
C VAL A 131 11.12 -4.94 5.05
N LYS A 132 10.27 -4.57 6.01
CA LYS A 132 8.89 -4.14 5.77
C LYS A 132 8.83 -2.66 5.42
N ALA A 133 7.98 -2.32 4.44
CA ALA A 133 7.73 -0.94 4.00
C ALA A 133 6.24 -0.73 3.68
N THR A 134 5.64 0.33 4.19
CA THR A 134 4.24 0.70 3.91
C THR A 134 4.18 2.01 3.12
N PRO A 135 3.98 1.97 1.79
CA PRO A 135 3.93 3.17 0.96
C PRO A 135 2.54 3.83 0.93
N ALA A 136 1.66 3.58 1.92
CA ALA A 136 0.25 3.95 1.87
C ALA A 136 0.04 5.47 1.84
N PHE A 137 0.37 6.18 2.92
CA PHE A 137 0.06 7.60 3.05
C PHE A 137 1.16 8.47 2.44
N ASN A 138 0.79 9.25 1.44
CA ASN A 138 1.69 10.23 0.83
C ASN A 138 1.90 11.44 1.77
N ARG A 139 3.04 12.12 1.60
CA ARG A 139 3.48 13.24 2.46
C ARG A 139 2.40 14.30 2.63
N ALA A 140 1.77 14.77 1.55
CA ALA A 140 0.73 15.79 1.59
C ALA A 140 -0.49 15.36 2.45
N LEU A 141 -0.85 14.07 2.41
CA LEU A 141 -1.90 13.53 3.27
C LEU A 141 -1.47 13.54 4.74
N CYS A 142 -0.24 13.13 5.03
CA CYS A 142 0.31 13.14 6.39
C CYS A 142 0.34 14.55 6.97
N GLU A 143 0.80 15.54 6.21
CA GLU A 143 0.80 16.96 6.60
C GLU A 143 -0.62 17.47 6.93
N LYS A 144 -1.59 17.15 6.06
CA LYS A 144 -3.01 17.53 6.25
C LYS A 144 -3.60 16.98 7.56
N PHE A 145 -3.23 15.75 7.92
CA PHE A 145 -3.74 15.08 9.13
C PHE A 145 -2.80 15.18 10.34
N ARG A 146 -1.69 15.93 10.21
CA ARG A 146 -0.69 16.10 11.28
C ARG A 146 -0.14 14.75 11.77
N VAL A 147 0.12 13.85 10.82
CA VAL A 147 0.73 12.55 11.04
C VAL A 147 2.14 12.58 10.44
N ARG A 148 3.12 12.06 11.15
CA ARG A 148 4.48 11.97 10.61
C ARG A 148 4.52 10.99 9.44
N PRO A 149 5.04 11.38 8.27
CA PRO A 149 5.23 10.44 7.17
C PRO A 149 6.12 9.26 7.61
N LEU A 150 5.80 8.06 7.14
CA LEU A 150 6.68 6.90 7.36
C LEU A 150 7.95 7.07 6.53
N GLU A 151 9.08 7.16 7.18
CA GLU A 151 10.38 7.17 6.53
C GLU A 151 10.90 5.73 6.39
N PHE A 152 11.62 5.46 5.29
CA PHE A 152 12.15 4.15 4.99
C PHE A 152 13.62 4.25 4.61
N ASP A 153 14.49 3.51 5.29
CA ASP A 153 15.94 3.49 5.05
C ASP A 153 16.46 2.19 4.43
N GLY A 154 15.54 1.21 4.24
CA GLY A 154 15.86 -0.12 3.71
C GLY A 154 16.58 -1.05 4.70
N ARG A 155 16.67 -0.70 5.98
CA ARG A 155 17.29 -1.50 7.04
C ARG A 155 16.33 -1.88 8.15
N GLU A 156 15.55 -0.92 8.58
CA GLU A 156 14.53 -1.12 9.63
C GLU A 156 13.12 -1.16 9.03
N ASP A 157 12.24 -1.90 9.71
CA ASP A 157 10.85 -2.00 9.31
C ASP A 157 10.13 -0.64 9.42
N SER A 158 9.37 -0.27 8.39
CA SER A 158 8.57 0.94 8.34
C SER A 158 7.12 0.58 7.99
N VAL A 159 6.31 0.22 8.99
CA VAL A 159 5.06 -0.52 8.76
C VAL A 159 3.80 0.30 9.02
N PHE A 160 3.75 1.14 10.06
CA PHE A 160 2.55 1.90 10.42
C PHE A 160 2.88 3.10 11.31
N HIS A 161 1.96 4.06 11.32
CA HIS A 161 2.03 5.25 12.14
C HIS A 161 1.54 4.93 13.56
N GLU A 162 2.45 4.67 14.48
CA GLU A 162 2.09 4.35 15.87
C GLU A 162 1.45 5.53 16.59
N PHE A 163 2.01 6.73 16.35
CA PHE A 163 1.55 7.99 16.95
C PHE A 163 1.48 9.10 15.90
N ASP A 164 0.61 10.08 16.14
CA ASP A 164 0.58 11.33 15.38
C ASP A 164 1.61 12.36 15.94
N GLU A 165 1.62 13.58 15.39
CA GLU A 165 2.52 14.65 15.83
C GLU A 165 2.22 15.13 17.26
N ASP A 166 0.99 14.97 17.74
CA ASP A 166 0.55 15.30 19.10
C ASP A 166 0.75 14.14 20.08
N ASN A 167 1.44 13.07 19.65
CA ASN A 167 1.72 11.85 20.42
C ASN A 167 0.45 11.09 20.85
N ARG A 168 -0.63 11.21 20.06
CA ARG A 168 -1.85 10.40 20.22
C ARG A 168 -1.69 9.11 19.44
N ARG A 169 -2.21 7.99 19.97
CA ARG A 169 -2.18 6.71 19.29
C ARG A 169 -2.90 6.81 17.96
N HIS A 170 -2.23 6.44 16.86
CA HIS A 170 -2.80 6.49 15.52
C HIS A 170 -3.20 5.11 15.04
N MET A 171 -2.25 4.20 14.86
CA MET A 171 -2.52 2.84 14.39
C MET A 171 -2.05 1.79 15.39
N GLU A 172 -2.81 0.73 15.50
CA GLU A 172 -2.52 -0.44 16.34
C GLU A 172 -2.61 -1.71 15.50
N TYR A 173 -1.56 -2.51 15.56
CA TYR A 173 -1.50 -3.80 14.90
C TYR A 173 -2.35 -4.82 15.67
N LEU A 174 -3.29 -5.49 15.00
CA LEU A 174 -4.18 -6.45 15.63
C LEU A 174 -3.88 -7.88 15.18
N ARG A 175 -3.63 -8.08 13.87
CA ARG A 175 -3.40 -9.39 13.29
C ARG A 175 -2.52 -9.30 12.06
N ASP A 176 -1.56 -10.20 11.93
CA ASP A 176 -0.79 -10.43 10.73
C ASP A 176 -1.40 -11.60 9.94
N HIS A 177 -1.72 -11.39 8.68
CA HIS A 177 -2.20 -12.44 7.76
C HIS A 177 -1.06 -13.12 6.99
N GLY A 178 0.18 -12.68 7.22
CA GLY A 178 1.37 -13.15 6.53
C GLY A 178 1.62 -12.46 5.20
N THR A 179 2.49 -13.07 4.42
CA THR A 179 2.97 -12.54 3.14
C THR A 179 2.56 -13.42 1.96
N PHE A 180 2.39 -12.80 0.81
CA PHE A 180 1.85 -13.41 -0.40
C PHE A 180 2.72 -13.07 -1.60
N GLU A 181 2.82 -14.00 -2.56
CA GLU A 181 3.46 -13.76 -3.85
C GLU A 181 2.66 -12.80 -4.71
N ASP A 182 1.32 -12.86 -4.60
CA ASP A 182 0.38 -11.95 -5.27
C ASP A 182 -0.78 -11.61 -4.32
N ILE A 183 -1.60 -10.62 -4.68
CA ILE A 183 -2.71 -10.16 -3.84
C ILE A 183 -3.86 -11.18 -3.87
N PRO A 184 -4.31 -11.71 -2.72
CA PRO A 184 -5.45 -12.63 -2.64
C PRO A 184 -6.79 -11.87 -2.73
N VAL A 185 -7.09 -11.29 -3.91
CA VAL A 185 -8.17 -10.31 -4.11
C VAL A 185 -9.54 -10.88 -3.74
N GLU A 186 -9.87 -12.10 -4.15
CA GLU A 186 -11.17 -12.71 -3.85
C GLU A 186 -11.41 -12.80 -2.35
N ARG A 187 -10.38 -13.19 -1.59
CA ARG A 187 -10.44 -13.27 -0.13
C ARG A 187 -10.63 -11.91 0.51
N ILE A 188 -9.90 -10.89 0.03
CA ILE A 188 -10.02 -9.51 0.52
C ILE A 188 -11.42 -8.98 0.23
N GLN A 189 -11.91 -9.14 -1.00
CA GLN A 189 -13.23 -8.67 -1.43
C GLN A 189 -14.35 -9.35 -0.64
N GLN A 190 -14.25 -10.66 -0.39
CA GLN A 190 -15.22 -11.36 0.45
C GLN A 190 -15.26 -10.76 1.86
N THR A 191 -14.12 -10.59 2.50
CA THR A 191 -14.06 -10.01 3.85
C THR A 191 -14.54 -8.55 3.88
N PHE A 192 -14.24 -7.76 2.85
CA PHE A 192 -14.73 -6.38 2.75
C PHE A 192 -16.25 -6.30 2.66
N ARG A 193 -16.90 -7.23 1.93
CA ARG A 193 -18.38 -7.30 1.90
C ARG A 193 -18.97 -7.66 3.27
N GLU A 194 -18.30 -8.51 4.02
CA GLU A 194 -18.76 -8.96 5.34
C GLU A 194 -18.62 -7.86 6.41
N ILE A 195 -17.52 -7.07 6.35
CA ILE A 195 -17.18 -6.10 7.39
C ILE A 195 -17.60 -4.67 7.02
N TYR A 196 -17.54 -4.32 5.74
CA TYR A 196 -17.79 -2.97 5.23
C TYR A 196 -18.99 -2.93 4.26
N SER A 197 -20.10 -3.55 4.64
CA SER A 197 -21.27 -3.72 3.76
C SER A 197 -21.71 -2.43 3.06
N ASP A 198 -21.84 -1.35 3.84
CA ASP A 198 -22.30 -0.04 3.32
C ASP A 198 -21.24 0.63 2.44
N PHE A 199 -19.96 0.42 2.75
CA PHE A 199 -18.84 0.97 1.99
C PHE A 199 -18.65 0.27 0.63
N TYR A 200 -19.01 -1.00 0.55
CA TYR A 200 -18.88 -1.80 -0.67
C TYR A 200 -19.95 -1.43 -1.73
N GLU A 201 -21.13 -0.98 -1.28
CA GLU A 201 -22.25 -0.62 -2.15
C GLU A 201 -22.16 0.80 -2.74
N MET A 202 -21.21 1.61 -2.30
CA MET A 202 -21.07 3.02 -2.69
C MET A 202 -20.43 3.18 -4.07
N LYS A 203 -21.19 2.88 -5.11
CA LYS A 203 -20.70 2.90 -6.51
C LYS A 203 -20.61 4.29 -7.16
N GLU A 204 -21.24 5.34 -6.66
CA GLU A 204 -21.44 6.57 -7.44
C GLU A 204 -20.82 7.86 -6.87
N ASP A 205 -20.55 7.96 -5.58
CA ASP A 205 -20.05 9.21 -4.97
C ASP A 205 -18.52 9.32 -4.87
N ALA A 206 -17.80 8.22 -5.05
CA ALA A 206 -16.35 8.18 -4.92
C ALA A 206 -15.58 9.05 -5.94
N ALA A 207 -16.19 9.34 -7.08
CA ALA A 207 -15.55 10.14 -8.14
C ALA A 207 -15.45 11.64 -7.82
N LYS A 208 -16.17 12.15 -6.82
CA LYS A 208 -16.24 13.58 -6.50
C LYS A 208 -15.42 14.01 -5.29
N GLU A 209 -14.80 13.08 -4.58
CA GLU A 209 -14.20 13.34 -3.29
C GLU A 209 -12.72 13.00 -3.25
N SER A 210 -11.91 13.92 -3.72
CA SER A 210 -10.47 13.83 -3.58
C SER A 210 -10.04 14.15 -2.14
N PHE A 211 -9.27 13.23 -1.51
CA PHE A 211 -8.30 13.59 -0.50
C PHE A 211 -7.18 14.37 -1.22
N GLY A 212 -7.40 15.65 -1.42
CA GLY A 212 -6.42 16.55 -1.98
C GLY A 212 -5.58 17.17 -0.90
#